data_012a5b46682be4bc5cc0481984e7d520
#
_entry.id   012a5b46682be4bc5cc0481984e7d520
#
_cell.length_a   1.000
_cell.length_b   1.000
_cell.length_c   1.000
_cell.angle_alpha   90.00
_cell.angle_beta   90.00
_cell.angle_gamma   90.00
#
_symmetry.space_group_name_H-M   'P 1'
#
loop_
_entity.id
_entity.type
_entity.pdbx_description
1 polymer ?
#
loop_
_entity_poly.entity_id
_entity_poly.type
_entity_poly.pdbx_seq_one_letter_code
_entity_poly.pdbx_strand_id
1 'polypeptide(L)'
;GQFPDDDYFSEELTHADAPIPLRGRFTWVLDPIDGTNNFAMGIAHCAISLGLLENGRPVYGVVYDLARRSLIHGGPGLGLMDGERPAQVQSGAPDAQMLLGFHSPHDKKFVAHASVLVENFKIRGLGSSTLHLAYVAVGILGGTVDHNVKIWDIAAAVPLCLAGGGRVEFLSAEQFPMTQFDLRMRRIFYIAGNAQVCARLRELLNAPGAPGA
;
A
#
# COMPACT_ATOMS: atom_id res chain seq x y z
N GLY A 1 11.54 -25.02 8.34
CA GLY A 1 10.32 -24.22 8.59
C GLY A 1 9.06 -25.04 8.37
N GLN A 2 7.90 -24.46 8.67
CA GLN A 2 6.61 -25.13 8.51
C GLN A 2 6.19 -25.25 7.03
N PHE A 3 6.72 -24.35 6.19
CA PHE A 3 6.48 -24.31 4.74
C PHE A 3 7.84 -24.26 4.00
N PRO A 4 8.50 -25.40 3.81
CA PRO A 4 9.86 -25.45 3.28
C PRO A 4 9.98 -25.12 1.79
N ASP A 5 8.88 -25.24 1.03
CA ASP A 5 8.86 -25.01 -0.42
C ASP A 5 8.44 -23.56 -0.79
N ASP A 6 8.14 -22.71 0.22
CA ASP A 6 7.78 -21.33 0.00
C ASP A 6 9.01 -20.43 -0.07
N ASP A 7 8.90 -19.33 -0.83
CA ASP A 7 9.88 -18.25 -0.82
C ASP A 7 9.59 -17.28 0.34
N TYR A 8 10.66 -16.73 0.93
CA TYR A 8 10.58 -15.76 2.02
C TYR A 8 11.47 -14.57 1.74
N PHE A 9 10.90 -13.38 1.68
CA PHE A 9 11.62 -12.14 1.45
C PHE A 9 11.26 -11.09 2.50
N SER A 10 12.26 -10.29 2.87
CA SER A 10 12.10 -9.19 3.81
C SER A 10 13.00 -8.03 3.42
N GLU A 11 12.56 -6.81 3.64
CA GLU A 11 13.38 -5.61 3.47
C GLU A 11 14.69 -5.71 4.26
N GLU A 12 14.61 -6.06 5.52
CA GLU A 12 15.74 -6.07 6.47
C GLU A 12 16.54 -7.38 6.46
N LEU A 13 15.89 -8.51 6.19
CA LEU A 13 16.50 -9.83 6.36
C LEU A 13 17.01 -10.45 5.07
N THR A 14 16.57 -9.94 3.91
CA THR A 14 17.06 -10.40 2.62
C THR A 14 18.32 -9.64 2.24
N HIS A 15 19.41 -10.38 2.05
CA HIS A 15 20.68 -9.81 1.60
C HIS A 15 20.97 -10.28 0.18
N ALA A 16 20.77 -9.39 -0.79
CA ALA A 16 21.07 -9.72 -2.19
C ALA A 16 21.53 -8.47 -2.95
N ASP A 17 22.58 -8.65 -3.78
CA ASP A 17 23.07 -7.61 -4.68
C ASP A 17 22.38 -7.60 -6.05
N ALA A 18 21.60 -8.63 -6.34
CA ALA A 18 20.82 -8.80 -7.57
C ALA A 18 19.42 -9.29 -7.26
N PRO A 19 18.47 -9.10 -8.20
CA PRO A 19 17.10 -9.61 -8.08
C PRO A 19 17.10 -11.14 -7.88
N ILE A 20 16.24 -11.62 -6.98
CA ILE A 20 16.07 -13.04 -6.67
C ILE A 20 14.78 -13.52 -7.34
N PRO A 21 14.83 -14.44 -8.31
CA PRO A 21 13.63 -15.02 -8.92
C PRO A 21 12.78 -15.76 -7.90
N LEU A 22 11.45 -15.63 -7.99
CA LEU A 22 10.51 -16.46 -7.23
C LEU A 22 10.59 -17.90 -7.75
N ARG A 23 10.60 -18.87 -6.84
CA ARG A 23 10.68 -20.31 -7.14
C ARG A 23 9.50 -21.10 -6.59
N GLY A 24 9.03 -20.69 -5.40
CA GLY A 24 7.90 -21.31 -4.73
C GLY A 24 6.55 -20.91 -5.35
N ARG A 25 5.56 -21.78 -5.20
CA ARG A 25 4.17 -21.41 -5.49
C ARG A 25 3.72 -20.26 -4.61
N PHE A 26 4.11 -20.30 -3.34
CA PHE A 26 3.82 -19.26 -2.37
C PHE A 26 5.07 -18.46 -2.05
N THR A 27 4.87 -17.16 -1.87
CA THR A 27 5.92 -16.21 -1.52
C THR A 27 5.42 -15.33 -0.38
N TRP A 28 6.20 -15.26 0.69
CA TRP A 28 5.96 -14.39 1.83
C TRP A 28 6.83 -13.15 1.69
N VAL A 29 6.22 -11.97 1.80
CA VAL A 29 6.91 -10.69 1.75
C VAL A 29 6.67 -9.95 3.06
N LEU A 30 7.75 -9.73 3.81
CA LEU A 30 7.72 -9.09 5.13
C LEU A 30 8.37 -7.72 5.08
N ASP A 31 7.69 -6.72 5.60
CA ASP A 31 8.28 -5.50 6.12
C ASP A 31 8.16 -5.53 7.65
N PRO A 32 9.28 -5.67 8.37
CA PRO A 32 9.26 -5.78 9.83
C PRO A 32 8.80 -4.51 10.53
N ILE A 33 9.07 -3.34 9.95
CA ILE A 33 8.65 -2.03 10.48
C ILE A 33 8.52 -1.03 9.34
N ASP A 34 7.35 -0.95 8.71
CA ASP A 34 7.03 0.17 7.83
C ASP A 34 6.80 1.44 8.66
N GLY A 35 7.37 2.55 8.19
CA GLY A 35 7.46 3.79 8.96
C GLY A 35 8.67 3.86 9.87
N THR A 36 9.82 3.38 9.43
CA THR A 36 11.10 3.35 10.18
C THR A 36 11.49 4.71 10.75
N ASN A 37 11.29 5.81 10.01
CA ASN A 37 11.53 7.15 10.51
C ASN A 37 10.59 7.52 11.67
N ASN A 38 9.32 7.16 11.60
CA ASN A 38 8.37 7.33 12.69
C ASN A 38 8.82 6.56 13.93
N PHE A 39 9.17 5.29 13.74
CA PHE A 39 9.64 4.42 14.81
C PHE A 39 10.87 5.01 15.51
N ALA A 40 11.88 5.45 14.75
CA ALA A 40 13.10 6.06 15.27
C ALA A 40 12.84 7.35 16.08
N MET A 41 11.79 8.11 15.73
CA MET A 41 11.40 9.35 16.41
C MET A 41 10.34 9.15 17.50
N GLY A 42 9.91 7.92 17.79
CA GLY A 42 8.89 7.61 18.78
C GLY A 42 7.45 7.96 18.35
N ILE A 43 7.20 8.14 17.05
CA ILE A 43 5.87 8.34 16.50
C ILE A 43 5.26 6.96 16.27
N ALA A 44 4.08 6.71 16.84
CA ALA A 44 3.48 5.38 16.86
C ALA A 44 2.88 4.90 15.53
N HIS A 45 2.82 5.74 14.48
CA HIS A 45 2.30 5.37 13.16
C HIS A 45 3.31 4.50 12.40
N CYS A 46 3.40 3.26 12.81
CA CYS A 46 4.26 2.23 12.24
C CYS A 46 3.45 0.93 12.13
N ALA A 47 3.84 0.07 11.22
CA ALA A 47 3.18 -1.22 11.01
C ALA A 47 4.18 -2.35 10.80
N ILE A 48 3.78 -3.57 11.14
CA ILE A 48 4.39 -4.80 10.66
C ILE A 48 3.51 -5.31 9.51
N SER A 49 4.10 -5.60 8.37
CA SER A 49 3.40 -5.95 7.13
C SER A 49 3.87 -7.33 6.63
N LEU A 50 2.93 -8.28 6.47
CA LEU A 50 3.22 -9.61 5.94
C LEU A 50 2.23 -9.95 4.82
N GLY A 51 2.72 -9.97 3.59
CA GLY A 51 1.96 -10.35 2.41
C GLY A 51 2.23 -11.79 2.01
N LEU A 52 1.18 -12.54 1.66
CA LEU A 52 1.26 -13.84 1.02
C LEU A 52 0.86 -13.71 -0.45
N LEU A 53 1.75 -14.14 -1.33
CA LEU A 53 1.52 -14.19 -2.76
C LEU A 53 1.42 -15.66 -3.22
N GLU A 54 0.50 -15.94 -4.12
CA GLU A 54 0.42 -17.21 -4.86
C GLU A 54 0.77 -16.97 -6.33
N ASN A 55 1.80 -17.65 -6.84
CA ASN A 55 2.32 -17.42 -8.19
C ASN A 55 2.58 -15.92 -8.46
N GLY A 56 3.16 -15.22 -7.49
CA GLY A 56 3.47 -13.80 -7.53
C GLY A 56 2.27 -12.84 -7.40
N ARG A 57 1.04 -13.33 -7.19
CA ARG A 57 -0.17 -12.50 -7.00
C ARG A 57 -0.53 -12.41 -5.53
N PRO A 58 -0.76 -11.21 -4.97
CA PRO A 58 -1.16 -11.06 -3.58
C PRO A 58 -2.52 -11.72 -3.32
N VAL A 59 -2.55 -12.69 -2.40
CA VAL A 59 -3.77 -13.45 -2.04
C VAL A 59 -4.20 -13.25 -0.60
N TYR A 60 -3.28 -12.90 0.29
CA TYR A 60 -3.61 -12.61 1.68
C TYR A 60 -2.65 -11.56 2.25
N GLY A 61 -3.14 -10.76 3.17
CA GLY A 61 -2.35 -9.77 3.88
C GLY A 61 -2.62 -9.78 5.37
N VAL A 62 -1.57 -9.48 6.12
CA VAL A 62 -1.63 -9.24 7.56
C VAL A 62 -0.85 -7.97 7.85
N VAL A 63 -1.51 -6.99 8.47
CA VAL A 63 -0.88 -5.73 8.91
C VAL A 63 -1.18 -5.54 10.38
N TYR A 64 -0.15 -5.45 11.20
CA TYR A 64 -0.30 -5.07 12.60
C TYR A 64 -0.02 -3.57 12.76
N ASP A 65 -1.04 -2.82 13.11
CA ASP A 65 -0.99 -1.39 13.39
C ASP A 65 -0.52 -1.17 14.83
N LEU A 66 0.69 -0.65 15.01
CA LEU A 66 1.29 -0.46 16.32
C LEU A 66 0.56 0.61 17.13
N ALA A 67 0.09 1.69 16.50
CA ALA A 67 -0.61 2.77 17.17
C ALA A 67 -1.98 2.33 17.72
N ARG A 68 -2.76 1.63 16.90
CA ARG A 68 -4.10 1.14 17.24
C ARG A 68 -4.06 -0.19 17.99
N ARG A 69 -2.93 -0.89 17.98
CA ARG A 69 -2.76 -2.26 18.50
C ARG A 69 -3.81 -3.20 17.91
N SER A 70 -4.05 -3.07 16.62
CA SER A 70 -5.05 -3.82 15.87
C SER A 70 -4.38 -4.62 14.76
N LEU A 71 -4.87 -5.83 14.55
CA LEU A 71 -4.48 -6.69 13.47
C LEU A 71 -5.48 -6.55 12.33
N ILE A 72 -5.04 -6.05 11.18
CA ILE A 72 -5.83 -5.98 9.95
C ILE A 72 -5.41 -7.17 9.10
N HIS A 73 -6.35 -8.03 8.72
CA HIS A 73 -6.02 -9.20 7.92
C HIS A 73 -7.15 -9.62 6.97
N GLY A 74 -6.81 -10.26 5.85
CA GLY A 74 -7.77 -10.71 4.87
C GLY A 74 -7.19 -10.92 3.49
N GLY A 75 -8.07 -11.21 2.54
CA GLY A 75 -7.72 -11.41 1.14
C GLY A 75 -8.95 -11.55 0.25
N PRO A 76 -8.81 -11.43 -1.08
CA PRO A 76 -9.92 -11.59 -2.02
C PRO A 76 -10.64 -12.95 -1.83
N GLY A 77 -11.96 -12.90 -1.65
CA GLY A 77 -12.78 -14.08 -1.39
C GLY A 77 -12.74 -14.61 0.06
N LEU A 78 -11.84 -14.08 0.91
CA LEU A 78 -11.69 -14.50 2.31
C LEU A 78 -12.23 -13.44 3.30
N GLY A 79 -12.61 -12.26 2.78
CA GLY A 79 -13.06 -11.13 3.58
C GLY A 79 -11.91 -10.30 4.16
N LEU A 80 -12.29 -9.24 4.87
CA LEU A 80 -11.37 -8.30 5.52
C LEU A 80 -11.81 -8.08 6.97
N MET A 81 -10.87 -8.15 7.89
CA MET A 81 -11.07 -7.93 9.31
C MET A 81 -10.16 -6.81 9.83
N ASP A 82 -10.68 -5.93 10.68
CA ASP A 82 -9.94 -4.98 11.51
C ASP A 82 -10.13 -5.38 12.98
N GLY A 83 -9.16 -6.06 13.55
CA GLY A 83 -9.31 -6.80 14.79
C GLY A 83 -10.37 -7.90 14.63
N GLU A 84 -11.43 -7.82 15.43
CA GLU A 84 -12.56 -8.79 15.40
C GLU A 84 -13.74 -8.30 14.52
N ARG A 85 -13.62 -7.16 13.84
CA ARG A 85 -14.73 -6.56 13.09
C ARG A 85 -14.54 -6.71 11.61
N PRO A 86 -15.56 -7.15 10.85
CA PRO A 86 -15.54 -7.03 9.41
C PRO A 86 -15.38 -5.58 8.97
N ALA A 87 -14.57 -5.36 7.93
CA ALA A 87 -14.27 -4.04 7.41
C ALA A 87 -14.41 -3.98 5.89
N GLN A 88 -14.53 -2.76 5.36
CA GLN A 88 -14.57 -2.49 3.93
C GLN A 88 -14.11 -1.07 3.64
N VAL A 89 -13.78 -0.78 2.39
CA VAL A 89 -13.47 0.59 1.94
C VAL A 89 -14.68 1.52 2.11
N GLN A 90 -14.42 2.81 2.22
CA GLN A 90 -15.51 3.80 2.21
C GLN A 90 -16.33 3.69 0.92
N SER A 91 -17.64 3.83 1.06
CA SER A 91 -18.59 3.91 -0.05
C SER A 91 -18.85 5.38 -0.45
N GLY A 92 -19.31 5.59 -1.68
CA GLY A 92 -19.72 6.91 -2.18
C GLY A 92 -18.63 7.65 -2.97
N ALA A 93 -19.03 8.79 -3.51
CA ALA A 93 -18.15 9.65 -4.29
C ALA A 93 -17.20 10.44 -3.38
N PRO A 94 -15.97 10.74 -3.84
CA PRO A 94 -15.06 11.61 -3.09
C PRO A 94 -15.60 13.05 -3.02
N ASP A 95 -15.38 13.68 -1.87
CA ASP A 95 -15.70 15.09 -1.66
C ASP A 95 -14.53 15.81 -0.94
N ALA A 96 -14.65 17.11 -0.73
CA ALA A 96 -13.62 17.94 -0.09
C ALA A 96 -13.43 17.62 1.41
N GLN A 97 -14.26 16.80 2.03
CA GLN A 97 -14.11 16.35 3.42
C GLN A 97 -13.38 15.01 3.51
N MET A 98 -13.21 14.32 2.38
CA MET A 98 -12.54 13.02 2.33
C MET A 98 -11.11 13.13 2.86
N LEU A 99 -10.75 12.21 3.76
CA LEU A 99 -9.37 12.05 4.21
C LEU A 99 -8.59 11.25 3.17
N LEU A 100 -7.53 11.85 2.62
CA LEU A 100 -6.66 11.23 1.63
C LEU A 100 -5.28 10.99 2.23
N GLY A 101 -4.80 9.75 2.18
CA GLY A 101 -3.41 9.42 2.49
C GLY A 101 -2.48 9.93 1.39
N PHE A 102 -1.44 10.69 1.78
CA PHE A 102 -0.47 11.19 0.82
C PHE A 102 0.88 11.44 1.49
N HIS A 103 1.93 10.86 0.95
CA HIS A 103 3.30 11.15 1.34
C HIS A 103 3.88 12.29 0.52
N SER A 104 4.74 13.09 1.15
CA SER A 104 5.51 14.09 0.43
C SER A 104 6.38 13.43 -0.63
N PRO A 105 6.29 13.86 -1.89
CA PRO A 105 7.11 13.30 -2.96
C PRO A 105 8.59 13.63 -2.74
N HIS A 106 9.46 12.65 -2.93
CA HIS A 106 10.91 12.88 -2.95
C HIS A 106 11.37 13.55 -4.25
N ASP A 107 10.59 13.40 -5.33
CA ASP A 107 10.91 13.93 -6.63
C ASP A 107 10.09 15.20 -6.89
N LYS A 108 10.79 16.30 -7.23
CA LYS A 108 10.18 17.60 -7.54
C LYS A 108 9.13 17.52 -8.65
N LYS A 109 9.21 16.53 -9.53
CA LYS A 109 8.23 16.33 -10.61
C LYS A 109 6.80 16.07 -10.07
N PHE A 110 6.64 15.61 -8.83
CA PHE A 110 5.33 15.35 -8.24
C PHE A 110 4.78 16.50 -7.38
N VAL A 111 5.44 17.68 -7.35
CA VAL A 111 4.97 18.83 -6.54
C VAL A 111 3.59 19.30 -7.00
N ALA A 112 3.30 19.27 -8.30
CA ALA A 112 1.98 19.64 -8.80
C ALA A 112 0.88 18.67 -8.34
N HIS A 113 1.19 17.39 -8.16
CA HIS A 113 0.26 16.45 -7.55
C HIS A 113 -0.08 16.85 -6.12
N ALA A 114 0.91 17.26 -5.31
CA ALA A 114 0.67 17.73 -3.95
C ALA A 114 -0.29 18.93 -3.92
N SER A 115 -0.08 19.95 -4.78
CA SER A 115 -0.97 21.12 -4.88
C SER A 115 -2.41 20.71 -5.19
N VAL A 116 -2.62 19.94 -6.24
CA VAL A 116 -3.98 19.57 -6.66
C VAL A 116 -4.68 18.68 -5.62
N LEU A 117 -3.94 17.83 -4.92
CA LEU A 117 -4.52 16.98 -3.87
C LEU A 117 -4.91 17.79 -2.63
N VAL A 118 -4.07 18.74 -2.20
CA VAL A 118 -4.36 19.62 -1.06
C VAL A 118 -5.57 20.53 -1.33
N GLU A 119 -5.75 21.00 -2.57
CA GLU A 119 -6.90 21.81 -2.97
C GLU A 119 -8.23 21.03 -2.96
N ASN A 120 -8.18 19.72 -3.14
CA ASN A 120 -9.38 18.89 -3.31
C ASN A 120 -9.75 18.05 -2.09
N PHE A 121 -8.78 17.72 -1.20
CA PHE A 121 -8.97 16.75 -0.12
C PHE A 121 -8.30 17.16 1.19
N LYS A 122 -8.70 16.54 2.28
CA LYS A 122 -8.02 16.67 3.59
C LYS A 122 -6.87 15.68 3.70
N ILE A 123 -5.67 16.14 3.45
CA ILE A 123 -4.47 15.29 3.41
C ILE A 123 -4.07 14.77 4.78
N ARG A 124 -3.61 13.51 4.80
CA ARG A 124 -2.98 12.84 5.94
C ARG A 124 -1.66 12.20 5.51
N GLY A 125 -0.55 12.69 6.04
CA GLY A 125 0.77 12.10 5.89
C GLY A 125 1.12 11.29 7.13
N LEU A 126 0.88 9.98 7.13
CA LEU A 126 1.08 9.15 8.32
C LEU A 126 2.53 8.70 8.50
N GLY A 127 3.37 8.78 7.46
CA GLY A 127 4.76 8.33 7.50
C GLY A 127 4.94 6.80 7.39
N SER A 128 3.86 6.09 7.06
CA SER A 128 3.81 4.65 6.81
C SER A 128 2.95 4.40 5.59
N SER A 129 3.52 3.84 4.53
CA SER A 129 2.81 3.53 3.28
C SER A 129 1.86 2.35 3.46
N THR A 130 2.28 1.36 4.24
CA THR A 130 1.43 0.22 4.64
C THR A 130 0.16 0.71 5.33
N LEU A 131 0.29 1.63 6.32
CA LEU A 131 -0.89 2.17 7.02
C LEU A 131 -1.77 3.01 6.11
N HIS A 132 -1.23 3.78 5.17
CA HIS A 132 -2.06 4.49 4.21
C HIS A 132 -3.01 3.54 3.47
N LEU A 133 -2.47 2.48 2.87
CA LEU A 133 -3.26 1.54 2.07
C LEU A 133 -4.15 0.65 2.95
N ALA A 134 -3.67 0.20 4.12
CA ALA A 134 -4.47 -0.56 5.08
C ALA A 134 -5.66 0.26 5.61
N TYR A 135 -5.47 1.57 5.86
CA TYR A 135 -6.54 2.45 6.31
C TYR A 135 -7.57 2.75 5.21
N VAL A 136 -7.15 2.74 3.94
CA VAL A 136 -8.11 2.73 2.83
C VAL A 136 -8.92 1.44 2.84
N ALA A 137 -8.26 0.29 3.00
CA ALA A 137 -8.93 -1.01 3.03
C ALA A 137 -10.03 -1.08 4.09
N VAL A 138 -9.75 -0.58 5.30
CA VAL A 138 -10.71 -0.63 6.43
C VAL A 138 -11.61 0.61 6.54
N GLY A 139 -11.58 1.51 5.57
CA GLY A 139 -12.48 2.67 5.48
C GLY A 139 -12.14 3.83 6.43
N ILE A 140 -10.94 3.89 7.01
CA ILE A 140 -10.47 5.05 7.80
C ILE A 140 -10.11 6.21 6.87
N LEU A 141 -9.40 5.93 5.78
CA LEU A 141 -9.12 6.86 4.68
C LEU A 141 -10.05 6.56 3.50
N GLY A 142 -10.48 7.59 2.78
CA GLY A 142 -11.28 7.42 1.56
C GLY A 142 -10.43 7.00 0.37
N GLY A 143 -9.16 7.35 0.36
CA GLY A 143 -8.20 6.97 -0.68
C GLY A 143 -6.77 7.26 -0.28
N THR A 144 -5.82 6.86 -1.12
CA THR A 144 -4.40 7.21 -0.98
C THR A 144 -3.74 7.40 -2.33
N VAL A 145 -2.74 8.27 -2.35
CA VAL A 145 -1.78 8.47 -3.45
C VAL A 145 -0.39 8.33 -2.87
N ASP A 146 0.44 7.47 -3.45
CA ASP A 146 1.82 7.32 -3.04
C ASP A 146 2.76 7.18 -4.25
N HIS A 147 3.90 7.88 -4.21
CA HIS A 147 4.91 7.91 -5.27
C HIS A 147 6.21 7.20 -4.89
N ASN A 148 6.28 6.69 -3.67
CA ASN A 148 7.57 6.41 -3.04
C ASN A 148 7.61 5.07 -2.30
N VAL A 149 6.82 4.11 -2.74
CA VAL A 149 6.75 2.81 -2.07
C VAL A 149 7.59 1.75 -2.78
N LYS A 150 7.90 0.73 -2.03
CA LYS A 150 8.49 -0.53 -2.49
C LYS A 150 7.45 -1.64 -2.39
N ILE A 151 7.79 -2.81 -2.93
CA ILE A 151 6.84 -3.93 -2.95
C ILE A 151 6.48 -4.42 -1.54
N TRP A 152 7.42 -4.40 -0.60
CA TRP A 152 7.20 -4.84 0.78
C TRP A 152 6.27 -3.91 1.56
N ASP A 153 6.23 -2.62 1.24
CA ASP A 153 5.32 -1.65 1.84
C ASP A 153 3.84 -1.95 1.51
N ILE A 154 3.58 -2.59 0.37
CA ILE A 154 2.22 -2.76 -0.16
C ILE A 154 1.79 -4.21 -0.35
N ALA A 155 2.69 -5.19 -0.33
CA ALA A 155 2.38 -6.59 -0.61
C ALA A 155 1.26 -7.15 0.29
N ALA A 156 1.19 -6.74 1.56
CA ALA A 156 0.11 -7.11 2.46
C ALA A 156 -1.14 -6.25 2.24
N ALA A 157 -0.98 -4.94 2.07
CA ALA A 157 -2.12 -4.02 2.06
C ALA A 157 -2.91 -4.06 0.74
N VAL A 158 -2.29 -4.47 -0.38
CA VAL A 158 -2.98 -4.67 -1.66
C VAL A 158 -4.13 -5.69 -1.55
N PRO A 159 -3.91 -6.95 -1.10
CA PRO A 159 -5.00 -7.91 -0.98
C PRO A 159 -6.05 -7.48 0.06
N LEU A 160 -5.67 -6.73 1.12
CA LEU A 160 -6.62 -6.15 2.07
C LEU A 160 -7.55 -5.14 1.39
N CYS A 161 -6.99 -4.23 0.59
CA CYS A 161 -7.77 -3.23 -0.15
C CYS A 161 -8.76 -3.91 -1.12
N LEU A 162 -8.31 -4.92 -1.86
CA LEU A 162 -9.15 -5.69 -2.76
C LEU A 162 -10.26 -6.45 -2.02
N ALA A 163 -9.94 -7.06 -0.87
CA ALA A 163 -10.90 -7.77 -0.02
C ALA A 163 -11.98 -6.83 0.55
N GLY A 164 -11.61 -5.58 0.84
CA GLY A 164 -12.53 -4.53 1.28
C GLY A 164 -13.40 -3.94 0.15
N GLY A 165 -13.27 -4.41 -1.09
CA GLY A 165 -14.00 -3.89 -2.26
C GLY A 165 -13.36 -2.66 -2.89
N GLY A 166 -12.13 -2.33 -2.52
CA GLY A 166 -11.34 -1.25 -3.11
C GLY A 166 -10.64 -1.63 -4.40
N ARG A 167 -9.91 -0.66 -4.94
CA ARG A 167 -9.02 -0.80 -6.10
C ARG A 167 -7.65 -0.25 -5.75
N VAL A 168 -6.63 -0.86 -6.32
CA VAL A 168 -5.26 -0.33 -6.34
C VAL A 168 -4.85 -0.25 -7.80
N GLU A 169 -4.48 0.94 -8.25
CA GLU A 169 -4.10 1.21 -9.63
C GLU A 169 -2.65 1.71 -9.67
N PHE A 170 -1.79 0.96 -10.33
CA PHE A 170 -0.40 1.34 -10.53
C PHE A 170 -0.29 2.31 -11.71
N LEU A 171 0.27 3.49 -11.47
CA LEU A 171 0.40 4.54 -12.48
C LEU A 171 1.79 4.57 -13.14
N SER A 172 2.71 3.71 -12.71
CA SER A 172 4.03 3.54 -13.33
C SER A 172 4.10 2.27 -14.18
N ALA A 173 4.05 1.12 -13.54
CA ALA A 173 4.05 -0.20 -14.17
C ALA A 173 3.31 -1.16 -13.26
N GLU A 174 2.70 -2.19 -13.84
CA GLU A 174 2.10 -3.28 -13.07
C GLU A 174 3.16 -3.97 -12.20
N GLN A 175 2.82 -4.18 -10.94
CA GLN A 175 3.72 -4.78 -9.95
C GLN A 175 3.44 -6.27 -9.75
N PHE A 176 2.26 -6.72 -10.10
CA PHE A 176 1.84 -8.11 -9.95
C PHE A 176 1.35 -8.69 -11.29
N PRO A 177 1.63 -9.96 -11.59
CA PRO A 177 2.33 -10.91 -10.72
C PRO A 177 3.81 -10.57 -10.56
N MET A 178 4.30 -10.62 -9.33
CA MET A 178 5.72 -10.50 -9.02
C MET A 178 6.46 -11.76 -9.51
N THR A 179 7.57 -11.58 -10.22
CA THR A 179 8.39 -12.69 -10.74
C THR A 179 9.75 -12.79 -10.04
N GLN A 180 10.15 -11.73 -9.37
CA GLN A 180 11.41 -11.63 -8.65
C GLN A 180 11.29 -10.64 -7.48
N PHE A 181 12.11 -10.81 -6.46
CA PHE A 181 12.29 -9.85 -5.38
C PHE A 181 13.58 -9.06 -5.60
N ASP A 182 13.49 -7.73 -5.56
CA ASP A 182 14.63 -6.84 -5.82
C ASP A 182 14.65 -5.69 -4.79
N LEU A 183 15.63 -5.69 -3.91
CA LEU A 183 15.83 -4.63 -2.92
C LEU A 183 16.14 -3.26 -3.56
N ARG A 184 16.66 -3.26 -4.80
CA ARG A 184 17.01 -2.05 -5.56
C ARG A 184 15.91 -1.64 -6.55
N MET A 185 14.74 -2.28 -6.49
CA MET A 185 13.61 -1.97 -7.37
C MET A 185 13.30 -0.48 -7.43
N ARG A 186 12.76 -0.02 -8.54
CA ARG A 186 12.26 1.36 -8.67
C ARG A 186 11.09 1.59 -7.72
N ARG A 187 10.90 2.83 -7.34
CA ARG A 187 9.74 3.22 -6.53
C ARG A 187 8.46 3.06 -7.34
N ILE A 188 7.42 2.65 -6.64
CA ILE A 188 6.09 2.43 -7.20
C ILE A 188 5.29 3.71 -6.99
N PHE A 189 4.55 4.09 -8.03
CA PHE A 189 3.52 5.11 -7.96
C PHE A 189 2.15 4.44 -8.13
N TYR A 190 1.27 4.62 -7.16
CA TYR A 190 -0.09 4.07 -7.19
C TYR A 190 -1.12 5.01 -6.57
N ILE A 191 -2.38 4.75 -6.89
CA ILE A 191 -3.56 5.31 -6.24
C ILE A 191 -4.44 4.17 -5.75
N ALA A 192 -5.18 4.40 -4.64
CA ALA A 192 -6.13 3.43 -4.14
C ALA A 192 -7.36 4.10 -3.50
N GLY A 193 -8.48 3.38 -3.51
CA GLY A 193 -9.76 3.79 -2.97
C GLY A 193 -10.88 2.93 -3.54
N ASN A 194 -12.14 3.37 -3.42
CA ASN A 194 -13.21 2.79 -4.20
C ASN A 194 -13.12 3.24 -5.68
N ALA A 195 -13.97 2.68 -6.55
CA ALA A 195 -13.91 2.95 -7.99
C ALA A 195 -14.07 4.45 -8.34
N GLN A 196 -14.91 5.18 -7.62
CA GLN A 196 -15.16 6.62 -7.87
C GLN A 196 -13.97 7.46 -7.39
N VAL A 197 -13.37 7.10 -6.27
CA VAL A 197 -12.16 7.75 -5.74
C VAL A 197 -10.99 7.56 -6.70
N CYS A 198 -10.73 6.33 -7.18
CA CYS A 198 -9.67 6.07 -8.15
C CYS A 198 -9.89 6.84 -9.46
N ALA A 199 -11.13 6.90 -9.97
CA ALA A 199 -11.45 7.68 -11.16
C ALA A 199 -11.15 9.17 -10.96
N ARG A 200 -11.56 9.74 -9.82
CA ARG A 200 -11.31 11.16 -9.51
C ARG A 200 -9.83 11.47 -9.32
N LEU A 201 -9.10 10.60 -8.61
CA LEU A 201 -7.66 10.76 -8.43
C LEU A 201 -6.92 10.73 -9.77
N ARG A 202 -7.27 9.80 -10.66
CA ARG A 202 -6.67 9.71 -12.00
C ARG A 202 -6.94 10.97 -12.83
N GLU A 203 -8.15 11.49 -12.79
CA GLU A 203 -8.50 12.76 -13.45
C GLU A 203 -7.63 13.91 -12.95
N LEU A 204 -7.53 14.08 -11.63
CA LEU A 204 -6.76 15.17 -11.01
C LEU A 204 -5.26 15.07 -11.30
N LEU A 205 -4.68 13.86 -11.26
CA LEU A 205 -3.26 13.64 -11.46
C LEU A 205 -2.83 13.69 -12.94
N ASN A 206 -3.77 13.51 -13.88
CA ASN A 206 -3.52 13.62 -15.34
C ASN A 206 -3.98 14.96 -15.91
N ALA A 207 -4.45 15.92 -15.11
CA ALA A 207 -4.86 17.23 -15.59
C ALA A 207 -3.68 17.99 -16.26
N PRO A 208 -3.93 18.79 -17.33
CA PRO A 208 -2.90 19.61 -17.95
C PRO A 208 -2.22 20.51 -16.90
N GLY A 209 -0.90 20.36 -16.76
CA GLY A 209 -0.11 21.01 -15.72
C GLY A 209 0.33 20.07 -14.59
N ALA A 210 -0.24 18.86 -14.49
CA ALA A 210 0.33 17.82 -13.65
C ALA A 210 1.57 17.22 -14.34
N PRO A 211 2.70 17.03 -13.65
CA PRO A 211 3.89 16.48 -14.25
C PRO A 211 3.67 15.00 -14.57
N GLY A 212 3.82 14.63 -15.82
CA GLY A 212 3.68 13.24 -16.31
C GLY A 212 2.63 13.03 -17.39
N ALA A 213 1.96 14.11 -17.89
CA ALA A 213 1.17 14.07 -19.11
C ALA A 213 2.05 14.28 -20.34
#